data_1f857d77f10ae233cfbbb46521a409d3
#
_entry.id   1f857d77f10ae233cfbbb46521a409d3
#
_cell.length_a   1.000
_cell.length_b   1.000
_cell.length_c   1.000
_cell.angle_alpha   90.00
_cell.angle_beta   90.00
_cell.angle_gamma   90.00
#
_symmetry.space_group_name_H-M   'P 1'
#
loop_
_entity.id
_entity.type
_entity.pdbx_description
1 polymer ?
#
loop_
_entity_poly.entity_id
_entity_poly.type
_entity_poly.pdbx_seq_one_letter_code
_entity_poly.pdbx_strand_id
1 'polypeptide(L)'
;AGGELVRFTTQGSREAENMKNINAGIRADGYQTPLVADVHFNPNVADVAALYCEKVRVNPGNYVDPARKFIKQEYTDEEYAHELQKIEDRFVPFLNICKEHHTAIRIGVNHGSLSDRIRNRYGDTPEGIVESCLEFLRICKKENFHDVVISIKSSNTVVMVRSMRLLVEEMEKEGMNYPLHLGVTEAGEGEDGRIKSAVGIGALLADGIGDTVRVSLSEEPAAEIPVARHLVDYIGKKKGHLLIPAAACPSFDWLRPTRRETVAVGNIGGNNVPVVISNRINGESTICENKDATPDYIYIGGKMPKQFVPGQSYIVDYNVYETLNSKPETTGAKLYPIFPAMAMPLIASIKADVKFLTLQFGTPAEEYIACLKAHPEVVVICVSNHQNRLGDQRALVHEMMNAGLKNPV
;
A
#
# COMPACT_ATOMS: atom_id res chain seq x y z
N ALA A 1 12.54 7.10 -21.69
CA ALA A 1 12.21 7.34 -20.28
C ALA A 1 12.69 6.21 -19.33
N GLY A 2 13.20 5.09 -19.87
CA GLY A 2 13.73 3.98 -19.05
C GLY A 2 12.70 2.98 -18.55
N GLY A 3 11.53 2.90 -19.21
CA GLY A 3 10.56 1.83 -18.96
C GLY A 3 11.08 0.48 -19.42
N GLU A 4 10.88 -0.55 -18.61
CA GLU A 4 11.38 -1.91 -18.90
C GLU A 4 10.34 -2.75 -19.64
N LEU A 5 9.08 -2.37 -19.60
CA LEU A 5 7.94 -2.98 -20.32
C LEU A 5 7.05 -1.87 -20.86
N VAL A 6 6.54 -2.04 -22.06
CA VAL A 6 5.56 -1.11 -22.67
C VAL A 6 4.25 -1.84 -22.92
N ARG A 7 3.14 -1.25 -22.45
CA ARG A 7 1.81 -1.83 -22.55
C ARG A 7 0.92 -1.03 -23.49
N PHE A 8 0.26 -1.71 -24.39
CA PHE A 8 -0.73 -1.14 -25.32
C PHE A 8 -2.12 -1.68 -25.01
N THR A 9 -3.10 -0.81 -24.95
CA THR A 9 -4.51 -1.21 -24.89
C THR A 9 -4.90 -1.81 -26.22
N THR A 10 -5.46 -3.02 -26.19
CA THR A 10 -5.78 -3.82 -27.39
C THR A 10 -7.24 -4.26 -27.27
N GLN A 11 -8.15 -3.47 -27.85
CA GLN A 11 -9.60 -3.67 -27.70
C GLN A 11 -10.20 -4.56 -28.79
N GLY A 12 -9.60 -4.59 -29.98
CA GLY A 12 -10.11 -5.32 -31.12
C GLY A 12 -9.02 -6.01 -31.94
N SER A 13 -9.43 -6.82 -32.90
CA SER A 13 -8.52 -7.59 -33.76
C SER A 13 -7.59 -6.69 -34.57
N ARG A 14 -8.05 -5.49 -34.96
CA ARG A 14 -7.24 -4.54 -35.72
C ARG A 14 -6.03 -4.05 -34.90
N GLU A 15 -6.24 -3.71 -33.63
CA GLU A 15 -5.16 -3.31 -32.75
C GLU A 15 -4.22 -4.48 -32.48
N ALA A 16 -4.76 -5.70 -32.27
CA ALA A 16 -3.96 -6.90 -32.07
C ALA A 16 -3.08 -7.23 -33.29
N GLU A 17 -3.62 -7.17 -34.49
CA GLU A 17 -2.86 -7.36 -35.74
C GLU A 17 -1.80 -6.27 -35.94
N ASN A 18 -2.11 -5.02 -35.57
CA ASN A 18 -1.15 -3.91 -35.69
C ASN A 18 0.02 -4.03 -34.71
N MET A 19 -0.09 -4.83 -33.64
CA MET A 19 1.05 -5.12 -32.76
C MET A 19 2.22 -5.71 -33.53
N LYS A 20 1.97 -6.45 -34.62
CA LYS A 20 3.01 -6.93 -35.53
C LYS A 20 3.87 -5.78 -36.10
N ASN A 21 3.20 -4.73 -36.57
CA ASN A 21 3.87 -3.57 -37.17
C ASN A 21 4.62 -2.76 -36.10
N ILE A 22 4.01 -2.58 -34.92
CA ILE A 22 4.63 -1.88 -33.79
C ILE A 22 5.87 -2.62 -33.33
N ASN A 23 5.78 -3.94 -33.14
CA ASN A 23 6.92 -4.77 -32.73
C ASN A 23 8.04 -4.69 -33.78
N ALA A 24 7.74 -4.89 -35.05
CA ALA A 24 8.73 -4.80 -36.13
C ALA A 24 9.41 -3.42 -36.19
N GLY A 25 8.64 -2.33 -36.06
CA GLY A 25 9.19 -0.97 -36.06
C GLY A 25 10.13 -0.71 -34.88
N ILE A 26 9.73 -1.09 -33.67
CA ILE A 26 10.55 -0.93 -32.46
C ILE A 26 11.86 -1.74 -32.56
N ARG A 27 11.81 -2.96 -33.12
CA ARG A 27 13.01 -3.79 -33.34
C ARG A 27 13.92 -3.20 -34.40
N ALA A 28 13.34 -2.63 -35.48
CA ALA A 28 14.10 -1.93 -36.51
C ALA A 28 14.85 -0.70 -35.97
N ASP A 29 14.25 0.00 -35.00
CA ASP A 29 14.85 1.12 -34.29
C ASP A 29 15.86 0.68 -33.22
N GLY A 30 16.14 -0.61 -33.07
CA GLY A 30 17.14 -1.17 -32.15
C GLY A 30 16.66 -1.38 -30.70
N TYR A 31 15.39 -1.12 -30.40
CA TYR A 31 14.86 -1.34 -29.04
C TYR A 31 14.46 -2.81 -28.83
N GLN A 32 14.82 -3.34 -27.66
CA GLN A 32 14.47 -4.72 -27.24
C GLN A 32 13.39 -4.75 -26.16
N THR A 33 12.79 -3.61 -25.82
CA THR A 33 11.77 -3.50 -24.79
C THR A 33 10.56 -4.39 -25.10
N PRO A 34 10.16 -5.32 -24.22
CA PRO A 34 9.04 -6.20 -24.45
C PRO A 34 7.72 -5.45 -24.50
N LEU A 35 6.83 -5.90 -25.40
CA LEU A 35 5.50 -5.34 -25.59
C LEU A 35 4.46 -6.19 -24.88
N VAL A 36 3.51 -5.54 -24.24
CA VAL A 36 2.38 -6.16 -23.55
C VAL A 36 1.08 -5.73 -24.22
N ALA A 37 0.31 -6.65 -24.78
CA ALA A 37 -1.05 -6.39 -25.22
C ALA A 37 -1.99 -6.48 -24.01
N ASP A 38 -2.71 -5.40 -23.73
CA ASP A 38 -3.74 -5.35 -22.68
C ASP A 38 -5.11 -5.56 -23.31
N VAL A 39 -5.53 -6.82 -23.34
CA VAL A 39 -6.76 -7.24 -24.00
C VAL A 39 -7.96 -7.01 -23.09
N HIS A 40 -9.02 -6.43 -23.67
CA HIS A 40 -10.28 -6.15 -23.00
C HIS A 40 -11.46 -6.82 -23.72
N PHE A 41 -12.32 -7.48 -22.94
CA PHE A 41 -13.66 -7.96 -23.31
C PHE A 41 -13.76 -9.03 -24.41
N ASN A 42 -12.71 -9.35 -25.15
CA ASN A 42 -12.80 -10.31 -26.26
C ASN A 42 -11.62 -11.30 -26.24
N PRO A 43 -11.87 -12.57 -25.88
CA PRO A 43 -10.82 -13.60 -25.85
C PRO A 43 -10.13 -13.83 -27.20
N ASN A 44 -10.84 -13.67 -28.33
CA ASN A 44 -10.25 -13.89 -29.65
C ASN A 44 -9.16 -12.85 -29.97
N VAL A 45 -9.25 -11.66 -29.37
CA VAL A 45 -8.22 -10.63 -29.52
C VAL A 45 -6.93 -11.07 -28.81
N ALA A 46 -7.04 -11.81 -27.71
CA ALA A 46 -5.89 -12.36 -27.01
C ALA A 46 -5.14 -13.39 -27.86
N ASP A 47 -5.85 -14.24 -28.58
CA ASP A 47 -5.26 -15.24 -29.50
C ASP A 47 -4.39 -14.56 -30.56
N VAL A 48 -4.92 -13.50 -31.20
CA VAL A 48 -4.19 -12.74 -32.22
C VAL A 48 -3.00 -11.99 -31.62
N ALA A 49 -3.21 -11.34 -30.48
CA ALA A 49 -2.13 -10.59 -29.80
C ALA A 49 -0.97 -11.49 -29.36
N ALA A 50 -1.24 -12.74 -29.00
CA ALA A 50 -0.22 -13.71 -28.59
C ALA A 50 0.76 -14.05 -29.72
N LEU A 51 0.39 -13.84 -30.98
CA LEU A 51 1.27 -14.07 -32.14
C LEU A 51 2.35 -12.98 -32.28
N TYR A 52 2.16 -11.80 -31.69
CA TYR A 52 2.95 -10.60 -32.01
C TYR A 52 3.50 -9.86 -30.80
N CYS A 53 3.19 -10.30 -29.59
CA CYS A 53 3.65 -9.65 -28.35
C CYS A 53 4.38 -10.63 -27.45
N GLU A 54 5.32 -10.15 -26.67
CA GLU A 54 6.01 -10.97 -25.68
C GLU A 54 5.13 -11.30 -24.48
N LYS A 55 4.05 -10.53 -24.27
CA LYS A 55 3.10 -10.78 -23.19
C LYS A 55 1.68 -10.34 -23.56
N VAL A 56 0.69 -11.12 -23.16
CA VAL A 56 -0.73 -10.77 -23.27
C VAL A 56 -1.36 -10.71 -21.88
N ARG A 57 -2.08 -9.63 -21.59
CA ARG A 57 -2.90 -9.56 -20.38
C ARG A 57 -4.33 -9.95 -20.69
N VAL A 58 -4.85 -10.86 -19.90
CA VAL A 58 -6.26 -11.22 -19.85
C VAL A 58 -6.88 -10.83 -18.51
N ASN A 59 -8.17 -10.49 -18.52
CA ASN A 59 -8.89 -10.14 -17.30
C ASN A 59 -9.93 -11.24 -16.99
N PRO A 60 -9.73 -12.03 -15.93
CA PRO A 60 -10.66 -13.08 -15.52
C PRO A 60 -12.12 -12.65 -15.47
N GLY A 61 -12.38 -11.44 -14.98
CA GLY A 61 -13.75 -10.94 -14.79
C GLY A 61 -14.54 -10.70 -16.06
N ASN A 62 -13.89 -10.71 -17.24
CA ASN A 62 -14.55 -10.50 -18.53
C ASN A 62 -13.90 -11.27 -19.70
N TYR A 63 -13.21 -12.36 -19.40
CA TYR A 63 -12.57 -13.19 -20.42
C TYR A 63 -13.56 -14.16 -21.07
N VAL A 64 -14.32 -14.91 -20.26
CA VAL A 64 -15.39 -15.81 -20.69
C VAL A 64 -16.73 -15.38 -20.09
N ASP A 65 -16.70 -14.98 -18.83
CA ASP A 65 -17.87 -14.43 -18.16
C ASP A 65 -18.35 -13.17 -18.90
N PRO A 66 -19.68 -12.98 -19.03
CA PRO A 66 -20.20 -11.78 -19.68
C PRO A 66 -19.81 -10.54 -18.88
N ALA A 67 -19.71 -9.41 -19.57
CA ALA A 67 -19.51 -8.13 -18.92
C ALA A 67 -20.53 -7.93 -17.80
N ARG A 68 -20.09 -7.39 -16.67
CA ARG A 68 -20.87 -7.19 -15.44
C ARG A 68 -22.21 -6.50 -15.75
N LYS A 69 -23.29 -7.13 -15.37
CA LYS A 69 -24.66 -6.64 -15.53
C LYS A 69 -25.33 -6.28 -14.21
N PHE A 70 -24.62 -6.47 -13.07
CA PHE A 70 -25.15 -6.27 -11.71
C PHE A 70 -26.38 -7.15 -11.40
N ILE A 71 -26.45 -8.33 -12.00
CA ILE A 71 -27.52 -9.28 -11.81
C ILE A 71 -27.22 -10.14 -10.59
N LYS A 72 -28.18 -10.24 -9.68
CA LYS A 72 -28.12 -11.21 -8.59
C LYS A 72 -28.60 -12.56 -9.14
N GLN A 73 -27.67 -13.47 -9.34
CA GLN A 73 -27.93 -14.84 -9.78
C GLN A 73 -27.23 -15.79 -8.82
N GLU A 74 -27.97 -16.67 -8.19
CA GLU A 74 -27.40 -17.75 -7.38
C GLU A 74 -27.08 -18.93 -8.31
N TYR A 75 -25.88 -19.47 -8.17
CA TYR A 75 -25.42 -20.65 -8.88
C TYR A 75 -25.42 -21.84 -7.92
N THR A 76 -25.97 -22.98 -8.34
CA THR A 76 -25.68 -24.26 -7.66
C THR A 76 -24.22 -24.65 -7.87
N ASP A 77 -23.75 -25.64 -7.13
CA ASP A 77 -22.36 -26.09 -7.30
C ASP A 77 -22.14 -26.73 -8.69
N GLU A 78 -23.14 -27.40 -9.24
CA GLU A 78 -23.10 -27.98 -10.59
C GLU A 78 -23.07 -26.87 -11.65
N GLU A 79 -23.90 -25.85 -11.51
CA GLU A 79 -23.92 -24.70 -12.45
C GLU A 79 -22.57 -23.96 -12.39
N TYR A 80 -22.03 -23.76 -11.19
CA TYR A 80 -20.73 -23.11 -11.03
C TYR A 80 -19.60 -23.91 -11.68
N ALA A 81 -19.58 -25.25 -11.46
CA ALA A 81 -18.62 -26.15 -12.11
C ALA A 81 -18.72 -26.12 -13.64
N HIS A 82 -19.94 -26.00 -14.17
CA HIS A 82 -20.14 -25.86 -15.61
C HIS A 82 -19.57 -24.53 -16.16
N GLU A 83 -19.70 -23.43 -15.42
CA GLU A 83 -19.08 -22.15 -15.83
C GLU A 83 -17.53 -22.23 -15.77
N LEU A 84 -16.97 -22.94 -14.78
CA LEU A 84 -15.52 -23.19 -14.74
C LEU A 84 -15.05 -24.03 -15.94
N GLN A 85 -15.82 -25.01 -16.36
CA GLN A 85 -15.51 -25.79 -17.55
C GLN A 85 -15.50 -24.93 -18.82
N LYS A 86 -16.43 -23.99 -18.98
CA LYS A 86 -16.41 -23.04 -20.10
C LYS A 86 -15.16 -22.17 -20.11
N ILE A 87 -14.69 -21.75 -18.93
CA ILE A 87 -13.43 -21.00 -18.82
C ILE A 87 -12.28 -21.87 -19.29
N GLU A 88 -12.19 -23.10 -18.82
CA GLU A 88 -11.13 -24.05 -19.21
C GLU A 88 -11.16 -24.31 -20.72
N ASP A 89 -12.33 -24.61 -21.29
CA ASP A 89 -12.52 -24.90 -22.72
C ASP A 89 -12.06 -23.74 -23.63
N ARG A 90 -12.20 -22.49 -23.15
CA ARG A 90 -11.78 -21.31 -23.91
C ARG A 90 -10.33 -20.91 -23.64
N PHE A 91 -9.85 -21.16 -22.42
CA PHE A 91 -8.52 -20.70 -22.00
C PHE A 91 -7.41 -21.63 -22.44
N VAL A 92 -7.63 -22.96 -22.44
CA VAL A 92 -6.63 -23.95 -22.85
C VAL A 92 -6.17 -23.77 -24.31
N PRO A 93 -7.03 -23.53 -25.31
CA PRO A 93 -6.58 -23.21 -26.66
C PRO A 93 -5.67 -21.99 -26.73
N PHE A 94 -5.98 -20.92 -25.95
CA PHE A 94 -5.13 -19.73 -25.85
C PHE A 94 -3.77 -20.03 -25.21
N LEU A 95 -3.74 -20.87 -24.15
CA LEU A 95 -2.47 -21.33 -23.56
C LEU A 95 -1.60 -22.07 -24.58
N ASN A 96 -2.19 -22.87 -25.46
CA ASN A 96 -1.45 -23.58 -26.50
C ASN A 96 -0.82 -22.62 -27.52
N ILE A 97 -1.54 -21.58 -27.93
CA ILE A 97 -0.97 -20.51 -28.78
C ILE A 97 0.22 -19.84 -28.05
N CYS A 98 0.04 -19.52 -26.77
CA CYS A 98 1.12 -18.91 -25.97
C CYS A 98 2.34 -19.82 -25.85
N LYS A 99 2.17 -21.13 -25.68
CA LYS A 99 3.26 -22.12 -25.67
C LYS A 99 4.01 -22.12 -27.02
N GLU A 100 3.28 -22.14 -28.13
CA GLU A 100 3.85 -22.18 -29.48
C GLU A 100 4.66 -20.91 -29.80
N HIS A 101 4.16 -19.76 -29.39
CA HIS A 101 4.76 -18.45 -29.67
C HIS A 101 5.66 -17.90 -28.56
N HIS A 102 5.90 -18.66 -27.49
CA HIS A 102 6.70 -18.24 -26.32
C HIS A 102 6.19 -16.94 -25.69
N THR A 103 4.87 -16.77 -25.66
CA THR A 103 4.22 -15.58 -25.13
C THR A 103 3.82 -15.78 -23.68
N ALA A 104 4.30 -14.91 -22.80
CA ALA A 104 3.90 -14.92 -21.40
C ALA A 104 2.47 -14.38 -21.24
N ILE A 105 1.81 -14.76 -20.15
CA ILE A 105 0.47 -14.29 -19.84
C ILE A 105 0.51 -13.47 -18.55
N ARG A 106 -0.24 -12.37 -18.52
CA ARG A 106 -0.58 -11.70 -17.27
C ARG A 106 -2.05 -11.92 -16.95
N ILE A 107 -2.33 -12.64 -15.89
CA ILE A 107 -3.66 -12.74 -15.31
C ILE A 107 -3.88 -11.47 -14.50
N GLY A 108 -4.70 -10.58 -15.03
CA GLY A 108 -4.85 -9.21 -14.53
C GLY A 108 -6.25 -8.96 -14.01
N VAL A 109 -6.49 -9.29 -12.73
CA VAL A 109 -7.77 -9.02 -12.06
C VAL A 109 -7.88 -7.54 -11.72
N ASN A 110 -9.02 -6.95 -12.04
CA ASN A 110 -9.38 -5.61 -11.60
C ASN A 110 -10.67 -5.70 -10.77
N HIS A 111 -10.62 -5.20 -9.54
CA HIS A 111 -11.73 -5.20 -8.60
C HIS A 111 -13.02 -4.66 -9.21
N GLY A 112 -12.94 -3.56 -9.98
CA GLY A 112 -14.09 -2.94 -10.65
C GLY A 112 -14.76 -3.80 -11.71
N SER A 113 -14.08 -4.84 -12.23
CA SER A 113 -14.55 -5.69 -13.32
C SER A 113 -14.71 -7.17 -12.94
N LEU A 114 -14.88 -7.48 -11.67
CA LEU A 114 -15.21 -8.84 -11.24
C LEU A 114 -16.53 -9.30 -11.87
N SER A 115 -16.59 -10.57 -12.32
CA SER A 115 -17.81 -11.14 -12.88
C SER A 115 -18.93 -11.22 -11.85
N ASP A 116 -20.19 -11.19 -12.32
CA ASP A 116 -21.35 -11.36 -11.43
C ASP A 116 -21.34 -12.74 -10.77
N ARG A 117 -20.83 -13.78 -11.44
CA ARG A 117 -20.65 -15.13 -10.88
C ARG A 117 -19.77 -15.14 -9.61
N ILE A 118 -18.60 -14.53 -9.68
CA ILE A 118 -17.68 -14.41 -8.54
C ILE A 118 -18.33 -13.59 -7.42
N ARG A 119 -18.93 -12.45 -7.76
CA ARG A 119 -19.55 -11.56 -6.76
C ARG A 119 -20.71 -12.19 -6.04
N ASN A 120 -21.53 -12.95 -6.75
CA ASN A 120 -22.69 -13.63 -6.14
C ASN A 120 -22.27 -14.75 -5.19
N ARG A 121 -21.16 -15.46 -5.48
CA ARG A 121 -20.66 -16.56 -4.65
C ARG A 121 -19.77 -16.10 -3.49
N TYR A 122 -18.84 -15.18 -3.76
CA TYR A 122 -17.79 -14.77 -2.81
C TYR A 122 -17.96 -13.34 -2.29
N GLY A 123 -18.87 -12.57 -2.87
CA GLY A 123 -19.06 -11.15 -2.56
C GLY A 123 -18.02 -10.26 -3.25
N ASP A 124 -18.14 -8.95 -2.95
CA ASP A 124 -17.20 -7.91 -3.39
C ASP A 124 -16.07 -7.77 -2.36
N THR A 125 -15.30 -8.82 -2.19
CA THR A 125 -14.35 -9.05 -1.11
C THR A 125 -12.97 -9.39 -1.65
N PRO A 126 -11.90 -9.25 -0.85
CA PRO A 126 -10.59 -9.78 -1.20
C PRO A 126 -10.60 -11.26 -1.59
N GLU A 127 -11.42 -12.07 -0.92
CA GLU A 127 -11.61 -13.50 -1.19
C GLU A 127 -12.15 -13.74 -2.60
N GLY A 128 -13.16 -12.97 -3.03
CA GLY A 128 -13.70 -13.05 -4.39
C GLY A 128 -12.71 -12.60 -5.46
N ILE A 129 -11.93 -11.56 -5.17
CA ILE A 129 -10.87 -11.08 -6.06
C ILE A 129 -9.80 -12.16 -6.26
N VAL A 130 -9.39 -12.81 -5.18
CA VAL A 130 -8.37 -13.85 -5.19
C VAL A 130 -8.87 -15.10 -5.90
N GLU A 131 -10.10 -15.56 -5.62
CA GLU A 131 -10.68 -16.72 -6.28
C GLU A 131 -10.80 -16.51 -7.79
N SER A 132 -11.21 -15.31 -8.23
CA SER A 132 -11.23 -14.96 -9.67
C SER A 132 -9.87 -15.15 -10.35
N CYS A 133 -8.77 -14.98 -9.61
CA CYS A 133 -7.43 -15.23 -10.10
C CYS A 133 -7.07 -16.73 -10.07
N LEU A 134 -7.35 -17.40 -8.95
CA LEU A 134 -7.00 -18.79 -8.71
C LEU A 134 -7.67 -19.76 -9.71
N GLU A 135 -8.88 -19.48 -10.14
CA GLU A 135 -9.57 -20.26 -11.17
C GLU A 135 -8.70 -20.40 -12.43
N PHE A 136 -8.09 -19.30 -12.89
CA PHE A 136 -7.21 -19.31 -14.07
C PHE A 136 -5.83 -19.93 -13.75
N LEU A 137 -5.30 -19.70 -12.56
CA LEU A 137 -4.01 -20.26 -12.15
C LEU A 137 -4.05 -21.79 -12.03
N ARG A 138 -5.15 -22.33 -11.54
CA ARG A 138 -5.35 -23.80 -11.48
C ARG A 138 -5.34 -24.42 -12.86
N ILE A 139 -5.91 -23.75 -13.88
CA ILE A 139 -5.85 -24.20 -15.28
C ILE A 139 -4.41 -24.11 -15.79
N CYS A 140 -3.70 -23.00 -15.56
CA CYS A 140 -2.29 -22.88 -15.94
C CYS A 140 -1.44 -24.01 -15.34
N LYS A 141 -1.62 -24.30 -14.05
CA LYS A 141 -0.92 -25.37 -13.35
C LYS A 141 -1.26 -26.75 -13.96
N LYS A 142 -2.54 -27.03 -14.22
CA LYS A 142 -3.02 -28.27 -14.85
C LYS A 142 -2.39 -28.46 -16.24
N GLU A 143 -2.30 -27.40 -17.02
CA GLU A 143 -1.74 -27.39 -18.37
C GLU A 143 -0.21 -27.27 -18.41
N ASN A 144 0.46 -27.30 -17.27
CA ASN A 144 1.91 -27.11 -17.15
C ASN A 144 2.41 -25.84 -17.87
N PHE A 145 1.66 -24.74 -17.72
CA PHE A 145 2.00 -23.42 -18.28
C PHE A 145 2.43 -22.49 -17.13
N HIS A 146 3.71 -22.10 -17.13
CA HIS A 146 4.31 -21.35 -16.01
C HIS A 146 4.80 -19.94 -16.39
N ASP A 147 4.71 -19.54 -17.66
CA ASP A 147 5.04 -18.19 -18.10
C ASP A 147 3.91 -17.20 -17.75
N VAL A 148 3.62 -17.12 -16.45
CA VAL A 148 2.48 -16.38 -15.90
C VAL A 148 2.98 -15.29 -14.98
N VAL A 149 2.39 -14.09 -15.10
CA VAL A 149 2.50 -12.98 -14.15
C VAL A 149 1.09 -12.67 -13.64
N ILE A 150 0.98 -12.32 -12.38
CA ILE A 150 -0.33 -12.04 -11.78
C ILE A 150 -0.40 -10.57 -11.38
N SER A 151 -1.55 -9.95 -11.54
CA SER A 151 -1.82 -8.64 -10.96
C SER A 151 -3.24 -8.56 -10.42
N ILE A 152 -3.37 -8.03 -9.23
CA ILE A 152 -4.64 -7.56 -8.67
C ILE A 152 -4.55 -6.06 -8.56
N LYS A 153 -5.55 -5.36 -9.11
CA LYS A 153 -5.62 -3.90 -9.08
C LYS A 153 -6.96 -3.44 -8.52
N SER A 154 -6.89 -2.41 -7.71
CA SER A 154 -8.05 -1.71 -7.15
C SER A 154 -7.70 -0.24 -7.00
N SER A 155 -8.69 0.64 -7.06
CA SER A 155 -8.57 2.04 -6.68
C SER A 155 -8.52 2.21 -5.15
N ASN A 156 -9.03 1.25 -4.40
CA ASN A 156 -8.90 1.17 -2.95
C ASN A 156 -7.60 0.44 -2.58
N THR A 157 -6.65 1.16 -2.00
CA THR A 157 -5.33 0.64 -1.65
C THR A 157 -5.39 -0.46 -0.59
N VAL A 158 -6.31 -0.37 0.37
CA VAL A 158 -6.50 -1.39 1.42
C VAL A 158 -6.99 -2.70 0.81
N VAL A 159 -7.99 -2.65 -0.06
CA VAL A 159 -8.51 -3.83 -0.78
C VAL A 159 -7.40 -4.46 -1.62
N MET A 160 -6.64 -3.66 -2.36
CA MET A 160 -5.54 -4.15 -3.19
C MET A 160 -4.46 -4.85 -2.37
N VAL A 161 -3.99 -4.24 -1.28
CA VAL A 161 -2.95 -4.81 -0.41
C VAL A 161 -3.42 -6.11 0.25
N ARG A 162 -4.64 -6.12 0.79
CA ARG A 162 -5.23 -7.33 1.42
C ARG A 162 -5.38 -8.46 0.42
N SER A 163 -5.90 -8.17 -0.78
CA SER A 163 -6.07 -9.18 -1.83
C SER A 163 -4.74 -9.77 -2.29
N MET A 164 -3.69 -8.95 -2.42
CA MET A 164 -2.36 -9.45 -2.82
C MET A 164 -1.73 -10.32 -1.73
N ARG A 165 -1.84 -9.94 -0.46
CA ARG A 165 -1.37 -10.75 0.67
C ARG A 165 -2.10 -12.09 0.74
N LEU A 166 -3.42 -12.06 0.61
CA LEU A 166 -4.25 -13.28 0.58
C LEU A 166 -3.91 -14.16 -0.62
N LEU A 167 -3.68 -13.57 -1.80
CA LEU A 167 -3.27 -14.33 -2.98
C LEU A 167 -1.96 -15.08 -2.76
N VAL A 168 -0.96 -14.45 -2.12
CA VAL A 168 0.31 -15.10 -1.80
C VAL A 168 0.09 -16.30 -0.90
N GLU A 169 -0.70 -16.14 0.17
CA GLU A 169 -1.03 -17.21 1.10
C GLU A 169 -1.75 -18.39 0.41
N GLU A 170 -2.75 -18.10 -0.42
CA GLU A 170 -3.52 -19.14 -1.12
C GLU A 170 -2.68 -19.84 -2.21
N MET A 171 -1.81 -19.09 -2.92
CA MET A 171 -0.86 -19.71 -3.87
C MET A 171 0.11 -20.66 -3.17
N GLU A 172 0.64 -20.28 -2.01
CA GLU A 172 1.51 -21.16 -1.21
C GLU A 172 0.79 -22.45 -0.80
N LYS A 173 -0.45 -22.35 -0.33
CA LYS A 173 -1.28 -23.52 0.03
C LYS A 173 -1.49 -24.46 -1.14
N GLU A 174 -1.66 -23.93 -2.34
CA GLU A 174 -1.85 -24.70 -3.57
C GLU A 174 -0.53 -25.09 -4.27
N GLY A 175 0.63 -24.75 -3.69
CA GLY A 175 1.96 -25.04 -4.26
C GLY A 175 2.23 -24.28 -5.56
N MET A 176 1.85 -23.01 -5.61
CA MET A 176 2.10 -22.10 -6.73
C MET A 176 3.02 -20.95 -6.29
N ASN A 177 3.88 -20.52 -7.21
CA ASN A 177 4.82 -19.41 -6.97
C ASN A 177 5.02 -18.62 -8.27
N TYR A 178 4.06 -17.78 -8.61
CA TYR A 178 4.10 -16.95 -9.81
C TYR A 178 4.49 -15.51 -9.48
N PRO A 179 5.24 -14.82 -10.37
CA PRO A 179 5.59 -13.43 -10.22
C PRO A 179 4.38 -12.49 -10.11
N LEU A 180 4.53 -11.46 -9.30
CA LEU A 180 3.48 -10.49 -8.98
C LEU A 180 3.76 -9.12 -9.57
N HIS A 181 2.79 -8.55 -10.27
CA HIS A 181 2.82 -7.21 -10.82
C HIS A 181 1.93 -6.28 -9.99
N LEU A 182 2.54 -5.33 -9.31
CA LEU A 182 1.83 -4.41 -8.41
C LEU A 182 1.37 -3.14 -9.11
N GLY A 183 0.23 -2.63 -8.72
CA GLY A 183 -0.25 -1.33 -9.19
C GLY A 183 -1.59 -0.95 -8.57
N VAL A 184 -1.74 0.35 -8.32
CA VAL A 184 -3.01 0.95 -7.94
C VAL A 184 -3.65 1.49 -9.22
N THR A 185 -4.92 1.19 -9.46
CA THR A 185 -5.65 1.74 -10.61
C THR A 185 -6.32 3.05 -10.23
N GLU A 186 -6.42 3.98 -11.17
CA GLU A 186 -7.05 5.28 -10.96
C GLU A 186 -6.49 6.01 -9.73
N ALA A 187 -5.17 6.06 -9.64
CA ALA A 187 -4.52 6.69 -8.49
C ALA A 187 -4.74 8.21 -8.44
N GLY A 188 -4.96 8.85 -9.59
CA GLY A 188 -5.15 10.28 -9.70
C GLY A 188 -3.95 10.98 -10.32
N GLU A 189 -3.87 12.29 -10.11
CA GLU A 189 -2.81 13.14 -10.64
C GLU A 189 -1.99 13.79 -9.52
N GLY A 190 -0.89 14.44 -9.89
CA GLY A 190 -0.07 15.21 -8.98
C GLY A 190 0.45 14.40 -7.79
N GLU A 191 0.48 15.03 -6.62
CA GLU A 191 0.98 14.38 -5.39
C GLU A 191 0.04 13.29 -4.89
N ASP A 192 -1.27 13.45 -5.00
CA ASP A 192 -2.26 12.49 -4.52
C ASP A 192 -2.08 11.13 -5.22
N GLY A 193 -1.90 11.13 -6.55
CA GLY A 193 -1.65 9.91 -7.31
C GLY A 193 -0.34 9.22 -6.91
N ARG A 194 0.70 10.01 -6.62
CA ARG A 194 2.01 9.52 -6.16
C ARG A 194 1.92 8.93 -4.77
N ILE A 195 1.28 9.61 -3.82
CA ILE A 195 1.08 9.14 -2.45
C ILE A 195 0.25 7.87 -2.43
N LYS A 196 -0.87 7.83 -3.17
CA LYS A 196 -1.75 6.67 -3.25
C LYS A 196 -1.03 5.44 -3.82
N SER A 197 -0.22 5.64 -4.87
CA SER A 197 0.63 4.60 -5.45
C SER A 197 1.68 4.12 -4.45
N ALA A 198 2.34 5.04 -3.74
CA ALA A 198 3.34 4.72 -2.72
C ALA A 198 2.73 3.94 -1.54
N VAL A 199 1.53 4.30 -1.08
CA VAL A 199 0.83 3.57 -0.01
C VAL A 199 0.51 2.14 -0.44
N GLY A 200 -0.12 1.95 -1.62
CA GLY A 200 -0.53 0.62 -2.06
C GLY A 200 0.64 -0.26 -2.46
N ILE A 201 1.48 0.19 -3.39
CA ILE A 201 2.63 -0.58 -3.89
C ILE A 201 3.71 -0.70 -2.81
N GLY A 202 4.01 0.40 -2.10
CA GLY A 202 5.05 0.43 -1.09
C GLY A 202 4.77 -0.46 0.12
N ALA A 203 3.51 -0.63 0.52
CA ALA A 203 3.13 -1.57 1.59
C ALA A 203 3.52 -3.01 1.22
N LEU A 204 3.22 -3.45 0.00
CA LEU A 204 3.54 -4.79 -0.48
C LEU A 204 5.05 -4.99 -0.68
N LEU A 205 5.73 -4.02 -1.30
CA LEU A 205 7.19 -4.08 -1.45
C LEU A 205 7.90 -4.12 -0.10
N ALA A 206 7.38 -3.44 0.93
CA ALA A 206 7.92 -3.49 2.29
C ALA A 206 7.73 -4.86 2.95
N ASP A 207 6.73 -5.63 2.53
CA ASP A 207 6.50 -7.02 2.95
C ASP A 207 7.34 -8.03 2.12
N GLY A 208 8.10 -7.56 1.12
CA GLY A 208 8.84 -8.43 0.19
C GLY A 208 7.98 -9.02 -0.93
N ILE A 209 6.80 -8.48 -1.15
CA ILE A 209 5.83 -8.92 -2.17
C ILE A 209 5.93 -8.01 -3.39
N GLY A 210 6.13 -8.59 -4.58
CA GLY A 210 6.11 -7.91 -5.86
C GLY A 210 7.42 -7.98 -6.64
N ASP A 211 7.31 -8.28 -7.93
CA ASP A 211 8.42 -8.46 -8.87
C ASP A 211 8.50 -7.35 -9.91
N THR A 212 7.35 -6.79 -10.27
CA THR A 212 7.25 -5.63 -11.16
C THR A 212 6.20 -4.65 -10.64
N VAL A 213 6.34 -3.37 -10.99
CA VAL A 213 5.41 -2.31 -10.56
C VAL A 213 4.96 -1.46 -11.74
N ARG A 214 3.74 -0.93 -11.66
CA ARG A 214 3.26 0.16 -12.49
C ARG A 214 2.56 1.21 -11.65
N VAL A 215 3.06 2.41 -11.69
CA VAL A 215 2.33 3.60 -11.23
C VAL A 215 1.33 4.01 -12.31
N SER A 216 0.13 4.42 -11.95
CA SER A 216 -0.91 4.85 -12.88
C SER A 216 -1.37 6.26 -12.52
N LEU A 217 -0.91 7.24 -13.28
CA LEU A 217 -1.23 8.65 -13.10
C LEU A 217 -2.12 9.15 -14.25
N SER A 218 -2.90 10.19 -14.00
CA SER A 218 -3.64 10.94 -15.03
C SER A 218 -2.73 11.99 -15.70
N GLU A 219 -1.51 11.57 -16.06
CA GLU A 219 -0.45 12.38 -16.65
C GLU A 219 0.11 11.64 -17.89
N GLU A 220 1.05 12.27 -18.60
CA GLU A 220 1.77 11.60 -19.68
C GLU A 220 2.44 10.31 -19.20
N PRO A 221 2.36 9.19 -19.96
CA PRO A 221 2.87 7.89 -19.51
C PRO A 221 4.33 7.90 -19.05
N ALA A 222 5.16 8.77 -19.61
CA ALA A 222 6.56 8.93 -19.23
C ALA A 222 6.73 9.46 -17.80
N ALA A 223 5.76 10.19 -17.26
CA ALA A 223 5.80 10.72 -15.88
C ALA A 223 5.65 9.62 -14.81
N GLU A 224 5.08 8.48 -15.16
CA GLU A 224 4.92 7.32 -14.25
C GLU A 224 6.27 6.68 -13.87
N ILE A 225 7.25 6.72 -14.79
CA ILE A 225 8.51 5.98 -14.65
C ILE A 225 9.40 6.51 -13.51
N PRO A 226 9.67 7.83 -13.40
CA PRO A 226 10.46 8.35 -12.28
C PRO A 226 9.84 8.03 -10.92
N VAL A 227 8.50 8.07 -10.82
CA VAL A 227 7.79 7.77 -9.57
C VAL A 227 7.91 6.28 -9.20
N ALA A 228 7.72 5.39 -10.19
CA ALA A 228 7.89 3.95 -9.98
C ALA A 228 9.35 3.61 -9.60
N ARG A 229 10.34 4.21 -10.28
CA ARG A 229 11.76 4.01 -9.99
C ARG A 229 12.12 4.49 -8.59
N HIS A 230 11.67 5.69 -8.22
CA HIS A 230 11.92 6.23 -6.88
C HIS A 230 11.39 5.30 -5.77
N LEU A 231 10.19 4.74 -5.96
CA LEU A 231 9.59 3.81 -5.00
C LEU A 231 10.39 2.52 -4.88
N VAL A 232 10.78 1.92 -6.00
CA VAL A 232 11.60 0.70 -6.02
C VAL A 232 12.98 0.94 -5.39
N ASP A 233 13.63 2.05 -5.74
CA ASP A 233 14.95 2.42 -5.20
C ASP A 233 14.88 2.70 -3.68
N TYR A 234 13.80 3.33 -3.22
CA TYR A 234 13.58 3.55 -1.78
C TYR A 234 13.51 2.24 -1.00
N ILE A 235 12.79 1.25 -1.53
CA ILE A 235 12.72 -0.09 -0.92
C ILE A 235 14.05 -0.82 -1.07
N GLY A 236 14.69 -0.75 -2.23
CA GLY A 236 15.98 -1.38 -2.50
C GLY A 236 17.10 -0.91 -1.56
N LYS A 237 17.09 0.36 -1.16
CA LYS A 237 18.02 0.92 -0.16
C LYS A 237 17.91 0.27 1.23
N LYS A 238 16.81 -0.44 1.51
CA LYS A 238 16.64 -1.17 2.78
C LYS A 238 17.25 -2.58 2.74
N LYS A 239 17.65 -3.06 1.58
CA LYS A 239 18.26 -4.39 1.45
C LYS A 239 19.53 -4.47 2.29
N GLY A 240 19.65 -5.56 3.07
CA GLY A 240 20.81 -5.78 3.95
C GLY A 240 20.81 -4.94 5.23
N HIS A 241 19.68 -4.35 5.62
CA HIS A 241 19.57 -3.67 6.92
C HIS A 241 19.86 -4.63 8.08
N LEU A 242 20.30 -4.09 9.21
CA LEU A 242 20.48 -4.87 10.43
C LEU A 242 19.16 -5.54 10.84
N LEU A 243 19.26 -6.73 11.44
CA LEU A 243 18.10 -7.44 11.96
C LEU A 243 17.40 -6.59 13.03
N ILE A 244 16.10 -6.45 12.91
CA ILE A 244 15.24 -5.87 13.94
C ILE A 244 14.71 -7.05 14.77
N PRO A 245 15.16 -7.24 16.01
CA PRO A 245 14.79 -8.39 16.84
C PRO A 245 13.39 -8.21 17.46
N ALA A 246 12.40 -7.98 16.60
CA ALA A 246 11.01 -7.77 17.00
C ALA A 246 10.36 -9.08 17.45
N ALA A 247 9.59 -9.02 18.53
CA ALA A 247 8.70 -10.12 18.92
C ALA A 247 7.48 -10.20 18.00
N ALA A 248 6.94 -11.41 17.82
CA ALA A 248 5.66 -11.60 17.16
C ALA A 248 4.55 -10.86 17.93
N CYS A 249 3.56 -10.36 17.20
CA CYS A 249 2.37 -9.72 17.75
C CYS A 249 1.13 -10.53 17.37
N PRO A 250 0.72 -11.52 18.19
CA PRO A 250 -0.40 -12.41 17.86
C PRO A 250 -1.75 -11.71 17.71
N SER A 251 -1.90 -10.54 18.32
CA SER A 251 -3.12 -9.73 18.24
C SER A 251 -3.23 -8.92 16.94
N PHE A 252 -2.18 -8.90 16.11
CA PHE A 252 -2.17 -8.17 14.86
C PHE A 252 -2.42 -9.13 13.68
N ASP A 253 -3.61 -9.03 13.08
CA ASP A 253 -3.94 -9.71 11.83
C ASP A 253 -3.58 -8.82 10.64
N TRP A 254 -2.53 -9.17 9.92
CA TRP A 254 -2.05 -8.39 8.79
C TRP A 254 -2.76 -8.67 7.45
N LEU A 255 -3.58 -9.71 7.37
CA LEU A 255 -4.55 -9.89 6.29
C LEU A 255 -5.78 -9.00 6.50
N ARG A 256 -6.16 -8.75 7.75
CA ARG A 256 -7.32 -7.95 8.15
C ARG A 256 -6.91 -6.89 9.18
N PRO A 257 -6.00 -5.96 8.84
CA PRO A 257 -5.51 -4.98 9.80
C PRO A 257 -6.66 -4.10 10.32
N THR A 258 -6.74 -4.00 11.62
CA THR A 258 -7.68 -3.10 12.31
C THR A 258 -6.93 -1.99 13.00
N ARG A 259 -7.59 -0.85 13.20
CA ARG A 259 -7.02 0.23 13.99
C ARG A 259 -6.85 -0.23 15.44
N ARG A 260 -5.66 -0.04 15.99
CA ARG A 260 -5.38 -0.32 17.39
C ARG A 260 -6.25 0.54 18.30
N GLU A 261 -6.86 -0.04 19.34
CA GLU A 261 -7.55 0.71 20.36
C GLU A 261 -6.56 1.55 21.18
N THR A 262 -6.87 2.81 21.37
CA THR A 262 -6.11 3.73 22.18
C THR A 262 -7.04 4.57 23.05
N VAL A 263 -6.52 5.13 24.14
CA VAL A 263 -7.24 6.16 24.89
C VAL A 263 -7.24 7.47 24.11
N ALA A 264 -8.23 8.32 24.33
CA ALA A 264 -8.22 9.67 23.80
C ALA A 264 -7.42 10.59 24.75
N VAL A 265 -6.45 11.31 24.20
CA VAL A 265 -5.65 12.31 24.90
C VAL A 265 -5.79 13.63 24.13
N GLY A 266 -6.58 14.55 24.65
CA GLY A 266 -7.01 15.72 23.88
C GLY A 266 -7.73 15.31 22.60
N ASN A 267 -7.23 15.79 21.45
CA ASN A 267 -7.74 15.39 20.12
C ASN A 267 -6.95 14.23 19.48
N ILE A 268 -6.11 13.52 20.21
CA ILE A 268 -5.25 12.42 19.74
C ILE A 268 -5.77 11.08 20.27
N GLY A 269 -5.75 10.03 19.44
CA GLY A 269 -6.16 8.69 19.83
C GLY A 269 -7.67 8.51 19.99
N GLY A 270 -8.11 7.41 20.60
CA GLY A 270 -9.51 7.03 20.68
C GLY A 270 -10.15 6.95 19.29
N ASN A 271 -11.31 7.57 19.14
CA ASN A 271 -12.05 7.67 17.87
C ASN A 271 -11.70 8.92 17.05
N ASN A 272 -10.73 9.73 17.51
CA ASN A 272 -10.30 10.92 16.79
C ASN A 272 -9.60 10.56 15.46
N VAL A 273 -9.64 11.47 14.51
CA VAL A 273 -8.85 11.38 13.28
C VAL A 273 -7.35 11.58 13.61
N PRO A 274 -6.43 11.10 12.75
CA PRO A 274 -5.02 11.39 12.91
C PRO A 274 -4.75 12.89 12.93
N VAL A 275 -3.81 13.34 13.77
CA VAL A 275 -3.36 14.72 13.85
C VAL A 275 -2.06 14.93 13.09
N VAL A 276 -1.81 16.16 12.65
CA VAL A 276 -0.58 16.56 11.96
C VAL A 276 0.30 17.35 12.94
N ILE A 277 1.53 16.86 13.15
CA ILE A 277 2.56 17.57 13.92
C ILE A 277 3.62 18.09 12.94
N SER A 278 3.75 19.40 12.81
CA SER A 278 4.78 20.04 12.00
C SER A 278 6.04 20.29 12.81
N ASN A 279 7.18 19.76 12.36
CA ASN A 279 8.46 20.00 12.99
C ASN A 279 9.10 21.31 12.48
N ARG A 280 9.21 22.33 13.36
CA ARG A 280 9.76 23.64 13.08
C ARG A 280 10.98 23.97 13.96
N ILE A 281 11.67 22.96 14.43
CA ILE A 281 12.83 23.11 15.36
C ILE A 281 13.98 23.92 14.75
N ASN A 282 14.09 23.97 13.42
CA ASN A 282 15.14 24.69 12.72
C ASN A 282 14.87 26.22 12.59
N GLY A 283 13.78 26.73 13.17
CA GLY A 283 13.43 28.16 13.16
C GLY A 283 12.62 28.59 11.93
N GLU A 284 11.97 27.65 11.25
CA GLU A 284 11.00 27.96 10.21
C GLU A 284 9.82 28.75 10.78
N SER A 285 9.12 29.51 9.90
CA SER A 285 7.93 30.26 10.32
C SER A 285 6.89 29.33 10.95
N THR A 286 6.35 29.74 12.09
CA THR A 286 5.22 29.06 12.75
C THR A 286 3.86 29.56 12.26
N ILE A 287 3.87 30.60 11.41
CA ILE A 287 2.66 31.16 10.78
C ILE A 287 2.40 30.39 9.50
N CYS A 288 1.23 29.80 9.38
CA CYS A 288 0.76 29.17 8.15
C CYS A 288 -0.06 30.19 7.36
N GLU A 289 0.40 30.52 6.15
CA GLU A 289 -0.31 31.44 5.26
C GLU A 289 -1.64 30.86 4.77
N ASN A 290 -1.65 29.54 4.52
CA ASN A 290 -2.86 28.81 4.17
C ASN A 290 -3.51 28.23 5.42
N LYS A 291 -4.68 28.74 5.78
CA LYS A 291 -5.44 28.28 6.96
C LYS A 291 -5.91 26.83 6.86
N ASP A 292 -6.17 26.35 5.63
CA ASP A 292 -6.62 24.98 5.39
C ASP A 292 -5.49 23.94 5.55
N ALA A 293 -4.23 24.41 5.54
CA ALA A 293 -3.04 23.59 5.74
C ALA A 293 -2.37 23.80 7.11
N THR A 294 -3.10 24.36 8.10
CA THR A 294 -2.58 24.58 9.45
C THR A 294 -2.42 23.23 10.17
N PRO A 295 -1.22 22.88 10.67
CA PRO A 295 -1.03 21.65 11.45
C PRO A 295 -1.74 21.73 12.81
N ASP A 296 -2.16 20.60 13.35
CA ASP A 296 -2.75 20.54 14.68
C ASP A 296 -1.77 20.93 15.79
N TYR A 297 -0.52 20.52 15.62
CA TYR A 297 0.57 20.83 16.55
C TYR A 297 1.82 21.32 15.81
N ILE A 298 2.57 22.22 16.43
CA ILE A 298 3.86 22.69 15.93
C ILE A 298 4.95 22.37 16.96
N TYR A 299 5.90 21.51 16.62
CA TYR A 299 7.05 21.23 17.45
C TYR A 299 8.15 22.27 17.21
N ILE A 300 8.51 23.01 18.25
CA ILE A 300 9.51 24.11 18.24
C ILE A 300 10.74 23.82 19.09
N GLY A 301 10.78 22.68 19.80
CA GLY A 301 11.88 22.36 20.72
C GLY A 301 12.00 23.37 21.87
N GLY A 302 13.23 23.78 22.15
CA GLY A 302 13.51 24.82 23.15
C GLY A 302 13.57 26.25 22.59
N LYS A 303 13.26 26.48 21.31
CA LYS A 303 13.39 27.78 20.65
C LYS A 303 12.08 28.56 20.69
N MET A 304 12.17 29.84 21.02
CA MET A 304 11.02 30.75 20.91
C MET A 304 10.76 31.10 19.45
N PRO A 305 9.54 30.97 18.93
CA PRO A 305 9.16 31.53 17.66
C PRO A 305 9.13 33.05 17.76
N LYS A 306 9.20 33.75 16.61
CA LYS A 306 9.05 35.21 16.58
C LYS A 306 7.72 35.68 17.16
N GLN A 307 6.67 34.88 17.00
CA GLN A 307 5.34 35.14 17.50
C GLN A 307 4.61 33.81 17.73
N PHE A 308 3.89 33.71 18.83
CA PHE A 308 2.91 32.63 19.07
C PHE A 308 1.58 33.03 18.44
N VAL A 309 0.95 32.06 17.79
CA VAL A 309 -0.37 32.24 17.19
C VAL A 309 -1.44 31.82 18.22
N PRO A 310 -2.37 32.72 18.59
CA PRO A 310 -3.44 32.39 19.52
C PRO A 310 -4.27 31.19 19.01
N GLY A 311 -4.59 30.25 19.89
CA GLY A 311 -5.34 29.03 19.57
C GLY A 311 -4.51 27.89 19.01
N GLN A 312 -3.28 28.15 18.52
CA GLN A 312 -2.37 27.13 18.01
C GLN A 312 -1.76 26.32 19.15
N SER A 313 -1.61 25.00 18.94
CA SER A 313 -0.92 24.09 19.87
C SER A 313 0.55 23.94 19.51
N TYR A 314 1.42 24.13 20.50
CA TYR A 314 2.86 23.99 20.34
C TYR A 314 3.39 22.86 21.23
N ILE A 315 4.31 22.09 20.70
CA ILE A 315 5.07 21.08 21.45
C ILE A 315 6.45 21.68 21.74
N VAL A 316 6.85 21.69 23.01
CA VAL A 316 8.11 22.26 23.50
C VAL A 316 8.87 21.25 24.33
N ASP A 317 10.20 21.38 24.38
CA ASP A 317 11.00 20.50 25.23
C ASP A 317 10.60 20.65 26.71
N TYR A 318 10.54 19.53 27.41
CA TYR A 318 10.06 19.49 28.80
C TYR A 318 10.80 20.45 29.75
N ASN A 319 12.11 20.64 29.55
CA ASN A 319 12.96 21.47 30.39
C ASN A 319 12.72 22.98 30.23
N VAL A 320 12.06 23.43 29.16
CA VAL A 320 11.68 24.83 28.95
C VAL A 320 10.18 25.05 29.09
N TYR A 321 9.39 24.00 29.21
CA TYR A 321 7.92 24.06 29.22
C TYR A 321 7.37 25.01 30.30
N GLU A 322 7.74 24.85 31.54
CA GLU A 322 7.23 25.67 32.66
C GLU A 322 7.61 27.14 32.48
N THR A 323 8.86 27.38 32.06
CA THR A 323 9.37 28.74 31.81
C THR A 323 8.61 29.42 30.69
N LEU A 324 8.34 28.70 29.59
CA LEU A 324 7.59 29.24 28.44
C LEU A 324 6.12 29.43 28.78
N ASN A 325 5.51 28.47 29.48
CA ASN A 325 4.08 28.51 29.82
C ASN A 325 3.72 29.66 30.77
N SER A 326 4.72 30.21 31.52
CA SER A 326 4.53 31.36 32.40
C SER A 326 4.75 32.72 31.73
N LYS A 327 5.19 32.78 30.46
CA LYS A 327 5.49 34.01 29.76
C LYS A 327 4.26 34.70 29.18
N PRO A 328 4.15 36.02 29.23
CA PRO A 328 3.05 36.74 28.66
C PRO A 328 2.92 36.57 27.12
N GLU A 329 4.06 36.36 26.43
CA GLU A 329 4.11 36.20 24.97
C GLU A 329 3.43 34.94 24.48
N THR A 330 3.22 33.95 25.36
CA THR A 330 2.51 32.70 25.06
C THR A 330 1.00 32.77 25.31
N THR A 331 0.52 33.96 25.75
CA THR A 331 -0.91 34.11 26.08
C THR A 331 -1.80 33.77 24.87
N GLY A 332 -2.73 32.85 25.07
CA GLY A 332 -3.65 32.36 24.04
C GLY A 332 -3.13 31.21 23.18
N ALA A 333 -1.84 30.86 23.23
CA ALA A 333 -1.31 29.63 22.67
C ALA A 333 -1.41 28.48 23.69
N LYS A 334 -1.45 27.24 23.18
CA LYS A 334 -1.41 26.04 24.03
C LYS A 334 -0.05 25.40 23.93
N LEU A 335 0.61 25.17 25.08
CA LEU A 335 1.92 24.54 25.15
C LEU A 335 1.80 23.13 25.74
N TYR A 336 2.56 22.19 25.18
CA TYR A 336 2.60 20.81 25.64
C TYR A 336 4.04 20.30 25.69
N PRO A 337 4.47 19.65 26.80
CA PRO A 337 5.84 19.20 26.95
C PRO A 337 6.11 17.92 26.16
N ILE A 338 7.32 17.81 25.57
CA ILE A 338 7.85 16.56 25.01
C ILE A 338 9.07 16.11 25.81
N PHE A 339 9.09 14.83 26.13
CA PHE A 339 10.14 14.18 26.92
C PHE A 339 10.93 13.21 26.02
N PRO A 340 12.27 13.25 26.03
CA PRO A 340 13.07 12.13 25.55
C PRO A 340 12.96 10.94 26.52
N ALA A 341 13.25 9.72 26.06
CA ALA A 341 13.16 8.51 26.87
C ALA A 341 13.87 8.64 28.23
N MET A 342 15.07 9.24 28.28
CA MET A 342 15.84 9.45 29.52
C MET A 342 15.15 10.36 30.52
N ALA A 343 14.19 11.15 30.12
CA ALA A 343 13.44 12.07 30.98
C ALA A 343 12.09 11.49 31.46
N MET A 344 11.79 10.22 31.18
CA MET A 344 10.57 9.54 31.65
C MET A 344 10.27 9.71 33.13
N PRO A 345 11.27 9.64 34.06
CA PRO A 345 11.03 9.83 35.51
C PRO A 345 10.45 11.21 35.85
N LEU A 346 10.61 12.22 34.98
CA LEU A 346 10.13 13.58 35.20
C LEU A 346 8.68 13.78 34.72
N ILE A 347 8.08 12.83 33.98
CA ILE A 347 6.72 12.94 33.44
C ILE A 347 5.70 13.22 34.55
N ALA A 348 5.83 12.56 35.69
CA ALA A 348 4.91 12.74 36.80
C ALA A 348 5.01 14.14 37.49
N SER A 349 6.16 14.80 37.40
CA SER A 349 6.41 16.10 38.05
C SER A 349 5.82 17.29 37.27
N ILE A 350 5.66 17.16 35.94
CA ILE A 350 5.16 18.23 35.08
C ILE A 350 3.66 18.06 34.89
N LYS A 351 2.88 19.11 35.19
CA LYS A 351 1.43 19.13 34.98
C LYS A 351 1.09 19.64 33.61
N ALA A 352 0.50 18.78 32.78
CA ALA A 352 -0.02 19.11 31.46
C ALA A 352 -1.10 18.10 31.08
N ASP A 353 -2.13 18.56 30.34
CA ASP A 353 -3.25 17.71 29.90
C ASP A 353 -2.84 16.71 28.82
N VAL A 354 -1.86 17.09 28.00
CA VAL A 354 -1.24 16.24 26.97
C VAL A 354 0.26 16.30 27.17
N LYS A 355 0.90 15.15 27.19
CA LYS A 355 2.35 15.00 27.29
C LYS A 355 2.83 14.12 26.14
N PHE A 356 3.96 14.45 25.54
CA PHE A 356 4.57 13.68 24.48
C PHE A 356 5.82 12.98 24.97
N LEU A 357 6.02 11.71 24.60
CA LEU A 357 7.21 10.94 24.91
C LEU A 357 7.83 10.39 23.63
N THR A 358 9.09 10.73 23.39
CA THR A 358 9.84 10.19 22.25
C THR A 358 10.41 8.83 22.60
N LEU A 359 10.04 7.79 21.85
CA LEU A 359 10.54 6.43 22.00
C LEU A 359 11.07 5.89 20.68
N GLN A 360 12.04 5.00 20.76
CA GLN A 360 12.54 4.19 19.64
C GLN A 360 12.55 2.71 20.05
N PHE A 361 12.47 1.82 19.06
CA PHE A 361 12.67 0.40 19.34
C PHE A 361 14.08 0.16 19.90
N GLY A 362 14.19 -0.66 20.95
CA GLY A 362 15.41 -0.83 21.71
C GLY A 362 15.54 0.07 22.94
N THR A 363 14.61 1.04 23.16
CA THR A 363 14.45 1.63 24.50
C THR A 363 14.06 0.51 25.48
N PRO A 364 14.67 0.43 26.69
CA PRO A 364 14.36 -0.63 27.64
C PRO A 364 12.85 -0.77 27.89
N ALA A 365 12.26 -1.90 27.47
CA ALA A 365 10.82 -2.12 27.48
C ALA A 365 10.22 -2.00 28.88
N GLU A 366 10.91 -2.52 29.88
CA GLU A 366 10.48 -2.49 31.30
C GLU A 366 10.25 -1.06 31.78
N GLU A 367 11.14 -0.14 31.41
CA GLU A 367 11.08 1.27 31.84
C GLU A 367 9.88 1.99 31.24
N TYR A 368 9.76 1.97 29.90
CA TYR A 368 8.69 2.74 29.26
C TYR A 368 7.30 2.09 29.42
N ILE A 369 7.21 0.76 29.52
CA ILE A 369 5.94 0.07 29.79
C ILE A 369 5.39 0.46 31.14
N ALA A 370 6.23 0.46 32.18
CA ALA A 370 5.84 0.90 33.54
C ALA A 370 5.37 2.37 33.53
N CYS A 371 6.13 3.25 32.87
CA CYS A 371 5.81 4.66 32.74
C CYS A 371 4.47 4.88 32.02
N LEU A 372 4.26 4.27 30.84
CA LEU A 372 3.06 4.46 30.03
C LEU A 372 1.80 3.86 30.68
N LYS A 373 1.92 2.78 31.45
CA LYS A 373 0.82 2.25 32.26
C LYS A 373 0.39 3.20 33.37
N ALA A 374 1.34 3.91 33.97
CA ALA A 374 1.08 4.89 35.02
C ALA A 374 0.56 6.23 34.46
N HIS A 375 0.83 6.52 33.18
CA HIS A 375 0.55 7.80 32.53
C HIS A 375 -0.23 7.60 31.20
N PRO A 376 -1.54 7.28 31.25
CA PRO A 376 -2.36 7.08 30.05
C PRO A 376 -2.52 8.36 29.22
N GLU A 377 -2.27 9.54 29.81
CA GLU A 377 -2.29 10.85 29.15
C GLU A 377 -1.07 11.10 28.24
N VAL A 378 -0.11 10.18 28.18
CA VAL A 378 1.08 10.34 27.35
C VAL A 378 0.84 9.83 25.94
N VAL A 379 1.16 10.68 24.97
CA VAL A 379 1.20 10.36 23.53
C VAL A 379 2.63 9.97 23.15
N VAL A 380 2.81 8.85 22.50
CA VAL A 380 4.14 8.37 22.07
C VAL A 380 4.48 8.92 20.69
N ILE A 381 5.67 9.49 20.55
CA ILE A 381 6.28 9.84 19.27
C ILE A 381 7.30 8.77 18.91
N CYS A 382 6.96 7.91 17.98
CA CYS A 382 7.85 6.89 17.44
C CYS A 382 8.94 7.53 16.58
N VAL A 383 10.20 7.44 17.01
CA VAL A 383 11.37 7.84 16.22
C VAL A 383 12.20 6.63 15.84
N SER A 384 12.92 6.72 14.72
CA SER A 384 13.83 5.65 14.29
C SER A 384 14.99 6.22 13.48
N ASN A 385 16.18 5.75 13.83
CA ASN A 385 17.42 5.98 13.08
C ASN A 385 17.82 4.74 12.27
N HIS A 386 17.02 3.68 12.32
CA HIS A 386 17.28 2.43 11.61
C HIS A 386 17.13 2.60 10.10
N GLN A 387 17.92 1.88 9.30
CA GLN A 387 17.82 1.90 7.83
C GLN A 387 16.42 1.49 7.36
N ASN A 388 15.80 0.49 7.98
CA ASN A 388 14.39 0.15 7.80
C ASN A 388 13.53 0.80 8.89
N ARG A 389 13.29 2.11 8.78
CA ARG A 389 12.52 2.88 9.76
C ARG A 389 11.14 2.34 10.02
N LEU A 390 10.42 1.94 8.96
CA LEU A 390 9.06 1.41 9.11
C LEU A 390 9.02 0.10 9.89
N GLY A 391 9.99 -0.80 9.63
CA GLY A 391 10.10 -2.05 10.39
C GLY A 391 10.43 -1.81 11.87
N ASP A 392 11.34 -0.89 12.13
CA ASP A 392 11.75 -0.52 13.47
C ASP A 392 10.60 0.14 14.29
N GLN A 393 9.90 1.09 13.68
CA GLN A 393 8.71 1.71 14.30
C GLN A 393 7.57 0.70 14.52
N ARG A 394 7.35 -0.21 13.56
CA ARG A 394 6.37 -1.31 13.71
C ARG A 394 6.74 -2.21 14.89
N ALA A 395 8.03 -2.53 15.06
CA ALA A 395 8.50 -3.34 16.16
C ALA A 395 8.15 -2.71 17.52
N LEU A 396 8.38 -1.42 17.70
CA LEU A 396 7.99 -0.69 18.91
C LEU A 396 6.47 -0.73 19.15
N VAL A 397 5.67 -0.50 18.10
CA VAL A 397 4.19 -0.53 18.24
C VAL A 397 3.71 -1.94 18.62
N HIS A 398 4.29 -2.99 18.03
CA HIS A 398 3.96 -4.38 18.39
C HIS A 398 4.35 -4.71 19.83
N GLU A 399 5.49 -4.22 20.30
CA GLU A 399 5.91 -4.38 21.70
C GLU A 399 4.93 -3.69 22.66
N MET A 400 4.49 -2.47 22.34
CA MET A 400 3.44 -1.76 23.07
C MET A 400 2.10 -2.53 23.07
N MET A 401 1.71 -3.12 21.93
CA MET A 401 0.49 -3.93 21.82
C MET A 401 0.59 -5.20 22.69
N ASN A 402 1.71 -5.91 22.62
CA ASN A 402 1.96 -7.09 23.45
C ASN A 402 1.92 -6.77 24.96
N ALA A 403 2.33 -5.56 25.35
CA ALA A 403 2.25 -5.07 26.72
C ALA A 403 0.84 -4.57 27.14
N GLY A 404 -0.13 -4.56 26.21
CA GLY A 404 -1.49 -4.07 26.43
C GLY A 404 -1.60 -2.56 26.62
N LEU A 405 -0.61 -1.78 26.14
CA LEU A 405 -0.60 -0.33 26.25
C LEU A 405 -1.64 0.28 25.30
N LYS A 406 -2.41 1.26 25.81
CA LYS A 406 -3.44 1.98 25.05
C LYS A 406 -3.07 3.46 24.78
N ASN A 407 -1.84 3.85 25.07
CA ASN A 407 -1.36 5.20 24.76
C ASN A 407 -1.40 5.46 23.25
N PRO A 408 -1.83 6.63 22.75
CA PRO A 408 -1.75 6.99 21.34
C PRO A 408 -0.30 7.08 20.84
N VAL A 409 -0.12 6.79 19.55
CA VAL A 409 1.18 6.87 18.87
C VAL A 409 1.01 7.76 17.63
#